data_416f845d14b84f94ac7d7153ccfbcc36
#
_entry.id   416f845d14b84f94ac7d7153ccfbcc36
#
_cell.length_a   1.000
_cell.length_b   1.000
_cell.length_c   1.000
_cell.angle_alpha   90.00
_cell.angle_beta   90.00
_cell.angle_gamma   90.00
#
_symmetry.space_group_name_H-M   'P 1'
#
loop_
_entity.id
_entity.type
_entity.pdbx_description
1 polymer ?
#
loop_
_entity_poly.entity_id
_entity_poly.type
_entity_poly.pdbx_seq_one_letter_code
_entity_poly.pdbx_strand_id
1 'polypeptide(L)'
;MGEHAHSHHGGHHDHSHMHSPEEAASMRPRLLVAFTLALVIVLAQAVGSLVTGSLALLTDTAHAITDASGLLVALTAASLMTRPATSRHTWGFRRIEVLAALGQSVLLLAVGIYAAVEGVHRLFAPPEVPGAELLVFGVVGLVANVIGIAVLASGRNANFNMRAAFLEVLNDALGSLGVIVAAIVIWLTGFYRADALAGLFIAALIVPRAVRLMRQTTAVLMEFTPDGLDLDAMREHMLRVDGVVEVHDVHASMVATGLPVVTAHVVVADSCFRDGSAVVILDRIRSCVATHFEVSVEHSTFQLETAELGGQEPQSVRHP
;
A
#
# COMPACT_ATOMS: atom_id res chain seq x y z
N MET A 1 56.24 0.86 21.64
CA MET A 1 56.27 1.41 20.29
C MET A 1 55.32 0.61 19.43
N GLY A 2 54.35 1.23 18.85
CA GLY A 2 53.38 0.58 17.95
C GLY A 2 51.94 0.81 18.39
N GLU A 3 51.45 2.05 18.25
CA GLU A 3 50.04 2.40 18.34
C GLU A 3 49.33 1.88 17.10
N HIS A 4 48.34 1.00 17.26
CA HIS A 4 47.39 0.65 16.24
C HIS A 4 46.08 1.41 16.53
N ALA A 5 45.89 2.52 15.86
CA ALA A 5 44.61 3.24 15.79
C ALA A 5 43.63 2.44 14.90
N HIS A 6 42.61 1.84 15.49
CA HIS A 6 41.46 1.31 14.77
C HIS A 6 40.47 2.45 14.48
N SER A 7 40.47 2.93 13.24
CA SER A 7 39.42 3.83 12.73
C SER A 7 38.16 3.02 12.46
N HIS A 8 37.18 3.15 13.34
CA HIS A 8 35.81 2.71 13.07
C HIS A 8 35.16 3.69 12.07
N HIS A 9 35.10 3.28 10.80
CA HIS A 9 34.18 3.88 9.84
C HIS A 9 32.78 3.37 10.17
N GLY A 10 32.03 4.16 10.94
CA GLY A 10 30.60 4.02 11.08
C GLY A 10 29.93 4.41 9.75
N GLY A 11 29.52 3.42 8.96
CA GLY A 11 28.63 3.65 7.84
C GLY A 11 27.25 4.01 8.39
N HIS A 12 26.92 5.29 8.36
CA HIS A 12 25.55 5.75 8.53
C HIS A 12 24.75 5.23 7.34
N HIS A 13 24.00 4.16 7.55
CA HIS A 13 22.90 3.79 6.66
C HIS A 13 21.75 4.77 6.92
N ASP A 14 21.77 5.86 6.16
CA ASP A 14 20.70 6.85 6.13
C ASP A 14 19.48 6.22 5.43
N HIS A 15 18.57 5.64 6.21
CA HIS A 15 17.29 5.09 5.74
C HIS A 15 16.17 6.14 5.82
N SER A 16 16.47 7.41 5.67
CA SER A 16 15.45 8.44 5.52
C SER A 16 14.84 8.38 4.12
N HIS A 17 13.80 7.57 3.95
CA HIS A 17 12.95 7.58 2.75
C HIS A 17 12.01 8.80 2.70
N MET A 18 12.43 9.94 3.15
CA MET A 18 11.82 11.21 2.76
C MET A 18 12.35 11.56 1.37
N HIS A 19 11.53 11.30 0.32
CA HIS A 19 11.82 11.77 -1.01
C HIS A 19 12.11 13.27 -0.96
N SER A 20 13.32 13.66 -1.37
CA SER A 20 13.67 15.06 -1.45
C SER A 20 12.72 15.77 -2.43
N PRO A 21 12.40 17.06 -2.23
CA PRO A 21 11.56 17.82 -3.17
C PRO A 21 12.06 17.75 -4.61
N GLU A 22 13.36 17.54 -4.82
CA GLU A 22 13.99 17.38 -6.13
C GLU A 22 13.70 16.02 -6.77
N GLU A 23 13.68 14.92 -6.00
CA GLU A 23 13.27 13.60 -6.49
C GLU A 23 11.79 13.58 -6.87
N ALA A 24 10.91 14.18 -6.04
CA ALA A 24 9.50 14.34 -6.34
C ALA A 24 9.27 15.16 -7.61
N ALA A 25 10.06 16.22 -7.85
CA ALA A 25 9.97 17.05 -9.05
C ALA A 25 10.43 16.28 -10.32
N SER A 26 11.44 15.42 -10.22
CA SER A 26 11.92 14.60 -11.35
C SER A 26 10.97 13.46 -11.73
N MET A 27 10.11 13.02 -10.81
CA MET A 27 9.12 11.96 -11.05
C MET A 27 7.83 12.47 -11.69
N ARG A 28 7.47 13.76 -11.51
CA ARG A 28 6.22 14.34 -12.06
C ARG A 28 6.00 14.12 -13.55
N PRO A 29 6.96 14.36 -14.46
CA PRO A 29 6.72 14.16 -15.89
C PRO A 29 6.49 12.69 -16.24
N ARG A 30 7.17 11.75 -15.57
CA ARG A 30 6.96 10.30 -15.76
C ARG A 30 5.58 9.86 -15.29
N LEU A 31 5.12 10.37 -14.16
CA LEU A 31 3.78 10.11 -13.63
C LEU A 31 2.68 10.71 -14.54
N LEU A 32 2.89 11.89 -15.10
CA LEU A 32 1.96 12.49 -16.07
C LEU A 32 1.87 11.68 -17.36
N VAL A 33 2.99 11.19 -17.88
CA VAL A 33 3.00 10.31 -19.07
C VAL A 33 2.28 9.00 -18.77
N ALA A 34 2.55 8.36 -17.62
CA ALA A 34 1.87 7.14 -17.21
C ALA A 34 0.36 7.37 -17.03
N PHE A 35 -0.04 8.46 -16.40
CA PHE A 35 -1.46 8.82 -16.23
C PHE A 35 -2.16 9.09 -17.59
N THR A 36 -1.50 9.82 -18.49
CA THR A 36 -2.07 10.09 -19.82
C THR A 36 -2.24 8.78 -20.61
N LEU A 37 -1.26 7.89 -20.55
CA LEU A 37 -1.33 6.58 -21.20
C LEU A 37 -2.45 5.74 -20.60
N ALA A 38 -2.56 5.67 -19.29
CA ALA A 38 -3.64 4.97 -18.59
C ALA A 38 -5.02 5.53 -18.98
N LEU A 39 -5.16 6.85 -19.07
CA LEU A 39 -6.41 7.48 -19.49
C LEU A 39 -6.82 7.13 -20.93
N VAL A 40 -5.84 7.10 -21.86
CA VAL A 40 -6.08 6.69 -23.25
C VAL A 40 -6.52 5.22 -23.31
N ILE A 41 -5.88 4.34 -22.54
CA ILE A 41 -6.27 2.92 -22.45
C ILE A 41 -7.69 2.79 -21.91
N VAL A 42 -8.01 3.44 -20.80
CA VAL A 42 -9.35 3.43 -20.19
C VAL A 42 -10.42 3.87 -21.19
N LEU A 43 -10.17 4.96 -21.90
CA LEU A 43 -11.13 5.46 -22.90
C LEU A 43 -11.29 4.48 -24.07
N ALA A 44 -10.22 3.93 -24.59
CA ALA A 44 -10.28 2.94 -25.68
C ALA A 44 -11.04 1.67 -25.26
N GLN A 45 -10.72 1.14 -24.09
CA GLN A 45 -11.38 -0.06 -23.54
C GLN A 45 -12.85 0.20 -23.17
N ALA A 46 -13.18 1.38 -22.62
CA ALA A 46 -14.56 1.74 -22.32
C ALA A 46 -15.41 1.80 -23.58
N VAL A 47 -14.92 2.44 -24.65
CA VAL A 47 -15.59 2.46 -25.95
C VAL A 47 -15.71 1.03 -26.49
N GLY A 48 -14.64 0.24 -26.43
CA GLY A 48 -14.62 -1.15 -26.87
C GLY A 48 -15.64 -2.01 -26.13
N SER A 49 -15.74 -1.90 -24.81
CA SER A 49 -16.70 -2.68 -24.01
C SER A 49 -18.16 -2.34 -24.35
N LEU A 50 -18.45 -1.05 -24.61
CA LEU A 50 -19.79 -0.60 -25.02
C LEU A 50 -20.16 -1.08 -26.42
N VAL A 51 -19.19 -1.07 -27.35
CA VAL A 51 -19.42 -1.48 -28.74
C VAL A 51 -19.54 -3.01 -28.87
N THR A 52 -18.70 -3.75 -28.15
CA THR A 52 -18.66 -5.23 -28.27
C THR A 52 -19.59 -5.94 -27.32
N GLY A 53 -20.00 -5.30 -26.20
CA GLY A 53 -20.75 -5.96 -25.12
C GLY A 53 -19.94 -7.05 -24.38
N SER A 54 -18.60 -7.12 -24.59
CA SER A 54 -17.71 -8.09 -23.97
C SER A 54 -17.63 -7.90 -22.45
N LEU A 55 -17.84 -8.99 -21.69
CA LEU A 55 -17.66 -9.01 -20.25
C LEU A 55 -16.18 -8.92 -19.86
N ALA A 56 -15.32 -9.61 -20.59
CA ALA A 56 -13.89 -9.60 -20.37
C ALA A 56 -13.34 -8.16 -20.50
N LEU A 57 -13.73 -7.45 -21.58
CA LEU A 57 -13.27 -6.08 -21.82
C LEU A 57 -13.89 -5.10 -20.82
N LEU A 58 -15.14 -5.29 -20.40
CA LEU A 58 -15.77 -4.49 -19.35
C LEU A 58 -15.05 -4.64 -18.01
N THR A 59 -14.69 -5.87 -17.65
CA THR A 59 -13.99 -6.17 -16.40
C THR A 59 -12.58 -5.56 -16.39
N ASP A 60 -11.87 -5.69 -17.51
CA ASP A 60 -10.53 -5.09 -17.72
C ASP A 60 -10.61 -3.55 -17.68
N THR A 61 -11.61 -2.96 -18.33
CA THR A 61 -11.88 -1.51 -18.28
C THR A 61 -12.12 -1.01 -16.86
N ALA A 62 -12.95 -1.71 -16.09
CA ALA A 62 -13.27 -1.31 -14.72
C ALA A 62 -12.03 -1.42 -13.82
N HIS A 63 -11.16 -2.40 -14.05
CA HIS A 63 -9.86 -2.50 -13.40
C HIS A 63 -8.97 -1.30 -13.75
N ALA A 64 -8.81 -1.00 -15.03
CA ALA A 64 -7.99 0.13 -15.50
C ALA A 64 -8.50 1.50 -14.98
N ILE A 65 -9.82 1.70 -14.88
CA ILE A 65 -10.41 2.89 -14.25
C ILE A 65 -10.01 2.97 -12.78
N THR A 66 -10.04 1.85 -12.08
CA THR A 66 -9.69 1.80 -10.65
C THR A 66 -8.22 2.16 -10.45
N ASP A 67 -7.33 1.64 -11.28
CA ASP A 67 -5.89 1.93 -11.22
C ASP A 67 -5.59 3.40 -11.59
N ALA A 68 -6.24 3.92 -12.63
CA ALA A 68 -6.13 5.34 -12.99
C ALA A 68 -6.65 6.26 -11.85
N SER A 69 -7.73 5.87 -11.18
CA SER A 69 -8.26 6.60 -10.01
C SER A 69 -7.27 6.55 -8.83
N GLY A 70 -6.60 5.43 -8.61
CA GLY A 70 -5.54 5.28 -7.60
C GLY A 70 -4.37 6.23 -7.88
N LEU A 71 -3.95 6.34 -9.15
CA LEU A 71 -2.90 7.30 -9.55
C LEU A 71 -3.32 8.75 -9.33
N LEU A 72 -4.57 9.10 -9.66
CA LEU A 72 -5.14 10.43 -9.42
C LEU A 72 -5.18 10.76 -7.93
N VAL A 73 -5.58 9.80 -7.11
CA VAL A 73 -5.58 9.94 -5.65
C VAL A 73 -4.16 10.09 -5.11
N ALA A 74 -3.20 9.30 -5.59
CA ALA A 74 -1.80 9.45 -5.19
C ALA A 74 -1.24 10.84 -5.56
N LEU A 75 -1.58 11.38 -6.72
CA LEU A 75 -1.20 12.73 -7.14
C LEU A 75 -1.88 13.82 -6.26
N THR A 76 -3.16 13.64 -5.92
CA THR A 76 -3.88 14.57 -5.05
C THR A 76 -3.40 14.46 -3.60
N ALA A 77 -3.17 13.26 -3.09
CA ALA A 77 -2.60 13.03 -1.77
C ALA A 77 -1.20 13.66 -1.66
N ALA A 78 -0.32 13.44 -2.65
CA ALA A 78 1.00 14.06 -2.69
C ALA A 78 0.93 15.59 -2.65
N SER A 79 -0.06 16.21 -3.30
CA SER A 79 -0.26 17.67 -3.24
C SER A 79 -0.91 18.14 -1.94
N LEU A 80 -1.73 17.31 -1.28
CA LEU A 80 -2.33 17.62 0.03
C LEU A 80 -1.37 17.40 1.18
N MET A 81 -0.46 16.43 1.06
CA MET A 81 0.59 16.15 2.06
C MET A 81 1.60 17.29 2.19
N THR A 82 1.73 18.18 1.19
CA THR A 82 2.54 19.39 1.30
C THR A 82 1.90 20.47 2.17
N ARG A 83 0.63 20.34 2.53
CA ARG A 83 -0.05 21.28 3.43
C ARG A 83 0.38 21.02 4.87
N PRO A 84 0.77 22.07 5.62
CA PRO A 84 1.19 21.91 7.01
C PRO A 84 0.02 21.39 7.86
N ALA A 85 0.37 20.64 8.89
CA ALA A 85 -0.58 20.26 9.94
C ALA A 85 -1.16 21.53 10.59
N THR A 86 -2.42 21.45 11.01
CA THR A 86 -3.14 22.54 11.69
C THR A 86 -3.68 22.03 13.02
N SER A 87 -4.08 22.93 13.91
CA SER A 87 -4.70 22.56 15.19
C SER A 87 -5.96 21.70 15.01
N ARG A 88 -6.62 21.76 13.84
CA ARG A 88 -7.82 20.97 13.51
C ARG A 88 -7.47 19.65 12.81
N HIS A 89 -6.33 19.58 12.13
CA HIS A 89 -5.81 18.41 11.40
C HIS A 89 -4.38 18.17 11.86
N THR A 90 -4.20 17.57 13.03
CA THR A 90 -2.89 17.43 13.69
C THR A 90 -1.92 16.56 12.89
N TRP A 91 -2.42 15.57 12.17
CA TRP A 91 -1.65 14.76 11.23
C TRP A 91 -1.75 15.26 9.77
N GLY A 92 -2.32 16.45 9.55
CA GLY A 92 -2.64 16.93 8.21
C GLY A 92 -3.67 16.04 7.50
N PHE A 93 -3.47 15.83 6.20
CA PHE A 93 -4.36 15.02 5.37
C PHE A 93 -3.80 13.62 5.06
N ARG A 94 -2.86 13.11 5.86
CA ARG A 94 -2.16 11.85 5.56
C ARG A 94 -3.08 10.63 5.49
N ARG A 95 -4.13 10.57 6.31
CA ARG A 95 -5.12 9.46 6.29
C ARG A 95 -6.01 9.44 5.03
N ILE A 96 -6.03 10.50 4.21
CA ILE A 96 -6.77 10.49 2.93
C ILE A 96 -6.28 9.39 1.99
N GLU A 97 -4.97 9.12 1.97
CA GLU A 97 -4.39 8.03 1.18
C GLU A 97 -5.03 6.69 1.53
N VAL A 98 -5.16 6.38 2.82
CA VAL A 98 -5.73 5.13 3.31
C VAL A 98 -7.23 5.02 2.99
N LEU A 99 -7.98 6.11 3.19
CA LEU A 99 -9.41 6.17 2.87
C LEU A 99 -9.67 5.99 1.38
N ALA A 100 -8.84 6.60 0.55
CA ALA A 100 -8.95 6.48 -0.90
C ALA A 100 -8.61 5.05 -1.37
N ALA A 101 -7.56 4.44 -0.83
CA ALA A 101 -7.22 3.05 -1.11
C ALA A 101 -8.31 2.07 -0.65
N LEU A 102 -8.98 2.36 0.48
CA LEU A 102 -10.16 1.59 0.90
C LEU A 102 -11.30 1.74 -0.09
N GLY A 103 -11.66 2.98 -0.48
CA GLY A 103 -12.72 3.23 -1.46
C GLY A 103 -12.44 2.54 -2.79
N GLN A 104 -11.19 2.60 -3.26
CA GLN A 104 -10.74 1.90 -4.46
C GLN A 104 -10.89 0.38 -4.33
N SER A 105 -10.48 -0.21 -3.22
CA SER A 105 -10.57 -1.66 -3.00
C SER A 105 -12.02 -2.15 -2.93
N VAL A 106 -12.93 -1.36 -2.33
CA VAL A 106 -14.37 -1.67 -2.30
C VAL A 106 -14.96 -1.64 -3.70
N LEU A 107 -14.65 -0.63 -4.50
CA LEU A 107 -15.12 -0.53 -5.89
C LEU A 107 -14.60 -1.71 -6.73
N LEU A 108 -13.31 -2.03 -6.62
CA LEU A 108 -12.69 -3.13 -7.33
C LEU A 108 -13.30 -4.48 -6.94
N LEU A 109 -13.58 -4.69 -5.66
CA LEU A 109 -14.25 -5.89 -5.17
C LEU A 109 -15.68 -6.00 -5.72
N ALA A 110 -16.44 -4.91 -5.73
CA ALA A 110 -17.79 -4.88 -6.27
C ALA A 110 -17.81 -5.22 -7.76
N VAL A 111 -16.91 -4.65 -8.54
CA VAL A 111 -16.74 -4.96 -9.96
C VAL A 111 -16.34 -6.42 -10.17
N GLY A 112 -15.38 -6.93 -9.39
CA GLY A 112 -14.94 -8.33 -9.48
C GLY A 112 -16.06 -9.33 -9.16
N ILE A 113 -16.87 -9.06 -8.13
CA ILE A 113 -18.04 -9.87 -7.79
C ILE A 113 -19.10 -9.80 -8.91
N TYR A 114 -19.39 -8.61 -9.42
CA TYR A 114 -20.30 -8.45 -10.56
C TYR A 114 -19.83 -9.25 -11.77
N ALA A 115 -18.55 -9.13 -12.14
CA ALA A 115 -17.97 -9.87 -13.25
C ALA A 115 -18.03 -11.39 -13.05
N ALA A 116 -17.80 -11.87 -11.82
CA ALA A 116 -17.91 -13.29 -11.49
C ALA A 116 -19.35 -13.81 -11.63
N VAL A 117 -20.34 -13.09 -11.09
CA VAL A 117 -21.76 -13.47 -11.18
C VAL A 117 -22.23 -13.43 -12.63
N GLU A 118 -21.97 -12.35 -13.35
CA GLU A 118 -22.35 -12.18 -14.75
C GLU A 118 -21.62 -13.20 -15.66
N GLY A 119 -20.32 -13.46 -15.39
CA GLY A 119 -19.57 -14.47 -16.11
C GLY A 119 -20.17 -15.86 -15.98
N VAL A 120 -20.56 -16.26 -14.78
CA VAL A 120 -21.27 -17.54 -14.56
C VAL A 120 -22.61 -17.56 -15.33
N HIS A 121 -23.39 -16.47 -15.28
CA HIS A 121 -24.64 -16.38 -16.01
C HIS A 121 -24.43 -16.51 -17.54
N ARG A 122 -23.43 -15.83 -18.10
CA ARG A 122 -23.09 -15.91 -19.54
C ARG A 122 -22.52 -17.25 -19.99
N LEU A 123 -22.05 -18.11 -19.09
CA LEU A 123 -21.71 -19.50 -19.46
C LEU A 123 -22.94 -20.31 -19.89
N PHE A 124 -24.13 -20.01 -19.34
CA PHE A 124 -25.37 -20.68 -19.67
C PHE A 124 -26.12 -19.99 -20.82
N ALA A 125 -26.06 -18.65 -20.89
CA ALA A 125 -26.72 -17.84 -21.90
C ALA A 125 -25.73 -16.83 -22.52
N PRO A 126 -24.77 -17.29 -23.35
CA PRO A 126 -23.73 -16.42 -23.89
C PRO A 126 -24.31 -15.42 -24.92
N PRO A 127 -24.11 -14.13 -24.77
CA PRO A 127 -24.44 -13.15 -25.79
C PRO A 127 -23.50 -13.31 -26.99
N GLU A 128 -23.96 -12.84 -28.15
CA GLU A 128 -23.07 -12.72 -29.31
C GLU A 128 -22.08 -11.56 -29.10
N VAL A 129 -20.80 -11.85 -29.23
CA VAL A 129 -19.70 -10.87 -29.10
C VAL A 129 -18.94 -10.81 -30.41
N PRO A 130 -18.75 -9.63 -30.99
CA PRO A 130 -18.01 -9.48 -32.25
C PRO A 130 -16.51 -9.69 -32.01
N GLY A 131 -16.00 -10.87 -32.37
CA GLY A 131 -14.64 -11.30 -32.07
C GLY A 131 -13.56 -10.46 -32.75
N ALA A 132 -13.83 -9.93 -33.95
CA ALA A 132 -12.84 -9.10 -34.68
C ALA A 132 -12.63 -7.75 -33.97
N GLU A 133 -13.71 -7.09 -33.58
CA GLU A 133 -13.65 -5.83 -32.82
C GLU A 133 -13.03 -6.02 -31.45
N LEU A 134 -13.41 -7.12 -30.75
CA LEU A 134 -12.82 -7.47 -29.46
C LEU A 134 -11.31 -7.68 -29.57
N LEU A 135 -10.83 -8.32 -30.66
CA LEU A 135 -9.40 -8.51 -30.90
C LEU A 135 -8.66 -7.18 -31.04
N VAL A 136 -9.25 -6.22 -31.76
CA VAL A 136 -8.63 -4.88 -31.94
C VAL A 136 -8.44 -4.20 -30.58
N PHE A 137 -9.46 -4.17 -29.74
CA PHE A 137 -9.38 -3.54 -28.43
C PHE A 137 -8.44 -4.29 -27.48
N GLY A 138 -8.43 -5.62 -27.49
CA GLY A 138 -7.48 -6.42 -26.74
C GLY A 138 -6.03 -6.16 -27.14
N VAL A 139 -5.74 -6.04 -28.44
CA VAL A 139 -4.40 -5.71 -28.94
C VAL A 139 -3.97 -4.30 -28.51
N VAL A 140 -4.86 -3.32 -28.58
CA VAL A 140 -4.57 -1.95 -28.12
C VAL A 140 -4.21 -1.96 -26.64
N GLY A 141 -4.97 -2.66 -25.79
CA GLY A 141 -4.68 -2.81 -24.38
C GLY A 141 -3.32 -3.50 -24.11
N LEU A 142 -3.07 -4.61 -24.79
CA LEU A 142 -1.79 -5.34 -24.65
C LEU A 142 -0.59 -4.50 -25.08
N VAL A 143 -0.67 -3.79 -26.22
CA VAL A 143 0.43 -2.94 -26.69
C VAL A 143 0.74 -1.84 -25.69
N ALA A 144 -0.28 -1.22 -25.12
CA ALA A 144 -0.07 -0.18 -24.10
C ALA A 144 0.55 -0.76 -22.82
N ASN A 145 0.13 -1.95 -22.38
CA ASN A 145 0.73 -2.62 -21.21
C ASN A 145 2.17 -3.05 -21.49
N VAL A 146 2.49 -3.52 -22.70
CA VAL A 146 3.87 -3.86 -23.10
C VAL A 146 4.77 -2.61 -23.09
N ILE A 147 4.26 -1.46 -23.54
CA ILE A 147 4.99 -0.19 -23.45
C ILE A 147 5.22 0.16 -21.97
N GLY A 148 4.19 0.04 -21.12
CA GLY A 148 4.30 0.25 -19.68
C GLY A 148 5.35 -0.66 -19.03
N ILE A 149 5.34 -1.95 -19.34
CA ILE A 149 6.34 -2.93 -18.89
C ILE A 149 7.75 -2.51 -19.32
N ALA A 150 7.93 -2.12 -20.59
CA ALA A 150 9.24 -1.71 -21.12
C ALA A 150 9.78 -0.45 -20.39
N VAL A 151 8.91 0.52 -20.08
CA VAL A 151 9.27 1.73 -19.35
C VAL A 151 9.64 1.41 -17.90
N LEU A 152 8.92 0.50 -17.24
CA LEU A 152 9.12 0.16 -15.83
C LEU A 152 10.23 -0.89 -15.62
N ALA A 153 10.57 -1.69 -16.66
CA ALA A 153 11.51 -2.80 -16.54
C ALA A 153 12.91 -2.38 -16.06
N SER A 154 13.37 -1.21 -16.48
CA SER A 154 14.68 -0.67 -16.10
C SER A 154 14.78 -0.28 -14.63
N GLY A 155 13.64 0.07 -14.01
CA GLY A 155 13.55 0.49 -12.61
C GLY A 155 13.01 -0.56 -11.63
N ARG A 156 12.60 -1.75 -12.12
CA ARG A 156 11.87 -2.77 -11.31
C ARG A 156 12.59 -3.24 -10.03
N ASN A 157 13.90 -3.09 -9.97
CA ASN A 157 14.71 -3.51 -8.81
C ASN A 157 15.16 -2.30 -7.96
N ALA A 158 14.78 -1.07 -8.31
CA ALA A 158 15.22 0.12 -7.61
C ALA A 158 14.58 0.26 -6.21
N ASN A 159 13.28 -0.07 -6.10
CA ASN A 159 12.56 -0.05 -4.82
C ASN A 159 11.27 -0.90 -4.89
N PHE A 160 10.65 -1.14 -3.72
CA PHE A 160 9.43 -1.94 -3.60
C PHE A 160 8.25 -1.36 -4.41
N ASN A 161 8.09 -0.03 -4.45
CA ASN A 161 7.00 0.62 -5.18
C ASN A 161 7.14 0.40 -6.70
N MET A 162 8.35 0.49 -7.23
CA MET A 162 8.60 0.25 -8.65
C MET A 162 8.36 -1.23 -9.03
N ARG A 163 8.72 -2.15 -8.13
CA ARG A 163 8.44 -3.58 -8.30
C ARG A 163 6.94 -3.86 -8.27
N ALA A 164 6.20 -3.23 -7.35
CA ALA A 164 4.76 -3.35 -7.27
C ALA A 164 4.08 -2.84 -8.55
N ALA A 165 4.45 -1.64 -9.01
CA ALA A 165 3.94 -1.07 -10.25
C ALA A 165 4.25 -1.95 -11.49
N PHE A 166 5.45 -2.54 -11.57
CA PHE A 166 5.81 -3.47 -12.64
C PHE A 166 4.93 -4.72 -12.64
N LEU A 167 4.70 -5.34 -11.46
CA LEU A 167 3.85 -6.51 -11.32
C LEU A 167 2.37 -6.19 -11.62
N GLU A 168 1.93 -4.98 -11.34
CA GLU A 168 0.59 -4.50 -11.67
C GLU A 168 0.38 -4.46 -13.18
N VAL A 169 1.25 -3.76 -13.91
CA VAL A 169 1.16 -3.68 -15.37
C VAL A 169 1.35 -5.06 -16.04
N LEU A 170 2.11 -5.96 -15.41
CA LEU A 170 2.22 -7.34 -15.88
C LEU A 170 0.90 -8.10 -15.75
N ASN A 171 0.16 -7.93 -14.64
CA ASN A 171 -1.16 -8.52 -14.46
C ASN A 171 -2.18 -7.96 -15.46
N ASP A 172 -2.12 -6.67 -15.77
CA ASP A 172 -2.97 -6.03 -16.78
C ASP A 172 -2.68 -6.59 -18.19
N ALA A 173 -1.40 -6.83 -18.49
CA ALA A 173 -1.01 -7.50 -19.74
C ALA A 173 -1.57 -8.93 -19.83
N LEU A 174 -1.63 -9.67 -18.71
CA LEU A 174 -2.26 -11.01 -18.66
C LEU A 174 -3.77 -10.93 -18.89
N GLY A 175 -4.45 -9.92 -18.32
CA GLY A 175 -5.86 -9.64 -18.57
C GLY A 175 -6.12 -9.38 -20.06
N SER A 176 -5.37 -8.45 -20.65
CA SER A 176 -5.46 -8.13 -22.09
C SER A 176 -5.15 -9.34 -22.98
N LEU A 177 -4.21 -10.20 -22.60
CA LEU A 177 -3.94 -11.45 -23.29
C LEU A 177 -5.13 -12.40 -23.23
N GLY A 178 -5.80 -12.49 -22.08
CA GLY A 178 -7.03 -13.25 -21.92
C GLY A 178 -8.14 -12.79 -22.86
N VAL A 179 -8.31 -11.46 -23.01
CA VAL A 179 -9.25 -10.86 -23.98
C VAL A 179 -8.90 -11.24 -25.41
N ILE A 180 -7.63 -11.19 -25.81
CA ILE A 180 -7.15 -11.55 -27.15
C ILE A 180 -7.42 -13.03 -27.44
N VAL A 181 -7.10 -13.91 -26.50
CA VAL A 181 -7.34 -15.36 -26.65
C VAL A 181 -8.84 -15.62 -26.85
N ALA A 182 -9.69 -15.00 -26.03
CA ALA A 182 -11.15 -15.11 -26.16
C ALA A 182 -11.62 -14.60 -27.54
N ALA A 183 -11.11 -13.45 -27.98
CA ALA A 183 -11.44 -12.85 -29.28
C ALA A 183 -11.09 -13.78 -30.46
N ILE A 184 -9.89 -14.37 -30.43
CA ILE A 184 -9.44 -15.32 -31.48
C ILE A 184 -10.32 -16.57 -31.49
N VAL A 185 -10.64 -17.13 -30.31
CA VAL A 185 -11.51 -18.30 -30.20
C VAL A 185 -12.90 -17.99 -30.73
N ILE A 186 -13.50 -16.86 -30.36
CA ILE A 186 -14.81 -16.44 -30.85
C ILE A 186 -14.78 -16.24 -32.37
N TRP A 187 -13.78 -15.54 -32.88
CA TRP A 187 -13.66 -15.23 -34.31
C TRP A 187 -13.51 -16.49 -35.17
N LEU A 188 -12.74 -17.49 -34.71
CA LEU A 188 -12.49 -18.72 -35.47
C LEU A 188 -13.57 -19.77 -35.30
N THR A 189 -14.24 -19.84 -34.15
CA THR A 189 -15.10 -20.96 -33.80
C THR A 189 -16.56 -20.57 -33.49
N GLY A 190 -16.86 -19.29 -33.30
CA GLY A 190 -18.17 -18.85 -32.81
C GLY A 190 -18.47 -19.24 -31.36
N PHE A 191 -17.44 -19.64 -30.57
CA PHE A 191 -17.61 -20.07 -29.19
C PHE A 191 -17.70 -18.86 -28.24
N TYR A 192 -18.84 -18.22 -28.17
CA TYR A 192 -19.07 -16.98 -27.39
C TYR A 192 -18.84 -17.13 -25.87
N ARG A 193 -18.90 -18.37 -25.32
CA ARG A 193 -18.54 -18.62 -23.92
C ARG A 193 -17.08 -18.26 -23.58
N ALA A 194 -16.22 -18.14 -24.58
CA ALA A 194 -14.81 -17.75 -24.37
C ALA A 194 -14.69 -16.37 -23.71
N ASP A 195 -15.57 -15.40 -24.04
CA ASP A 195 -15.59 -14.08 -23.40
C ASP A 195 -15.94 -14.20 -21.90
N ALA A 196 -16.95 -14.99 -21.57
CA ALA A 196 -17.32 -15.24 -20.17
C ALA A 196 -16.19 -15.91 -19.38
N LEU A 197 -15.50 -16.87 -19.98
CA LEU A 197 -14.33 -17.53 -19.36
C LEU A 197 -13.17 -16.54 -19.12
N ALA A 198 -12.89 -15.67 -20.10
CA ALA A 198 -11.87 -14.63 -19.94
C ALA A 198 -12.28 -13.62 -18.86
N GLY A 199 -13.52 -13.16 -18.82
CA GLY A 199 -14.03 -12.29 -17.77
C GLY A 199 -13.94 -12.92 -16.37
N LEU A 200 -14.28 -14.21 -16.23
CA LEU A 200 -14.10 -14.96 -14.98
C LEU A 200 -12.62 -15.08 -14.58
N PHE A 201 -11.74 -15.32 -15.54
CA PHE A 201 -10.30 -15.37 -15.30
C PHE A 201 -9.78 -14.01 -14.77
N ILE A 202 -10.17 -12.91 -15.41
CA ILE A 202 -9.80 -11.56 -14.97
C ILE A 202 -10.37 -11.28 -13.56
N ALA A 203 -11.64 -11.63 -13.31
CA ALA A 203 -12.24 -11.49 -11.98
C ALA A 203 -11.48 -12.29 -10.90
N ALA A 204 -11.02 -13.50 -11.25
CA ALA A 204 -10.21 -14.34 -10.34
C ALA A 204 -8.84 -13.75 -10.02
N LEU A 205 -8.28 -12.93 -10.88
CA LEU A 205 -7.03 -12.16 -10.61
C LEU A 205 -7.32 -10.93 -9.73
N ILE A 206 -8.42 -10.24 -9.99
CA ILE A 206 -8.77 -8.96 -9.35
C ILE A 206 -9.29 -9.15 -7.91
N VAL A 207 -10.22 -10.08 -7.68
CA VAL A 207 -10.90 -10.24 -6.38
C VAL A 207 -9.92 -10.49 -5.22
N PRO A 208 -8.95 -11.42 -5.32
CA PRO A 208 -7.99 -11.65 -4.22
C PRO A 208 -7.15 -10.40 -3.90
N ARG A 209 -6.79 -9.61 -4.93
CA ARG A 209 -6.05 -8.36 -4.78
C ARG A 209 -6.90 -7.31 -4.06
N ALA A 210 -8.16 -7.12 -4.48
CA ALA A 210 -9.09 -6.20 -3.84
C ALA A 210 -9.32 -6.55 -2.36
N VAL A 211 -9.52 -7.83 -2.04
CA VAL A 211 -9.68 -8.31 -0.65
C VAL A 211 -8.42 -8.04 0.17
N ARG A 212 -7.24 -8.27 -0.38
CA ARG A 212 -5.98 -8.00 0.32
C ARG A 212 -5.82 -6.51 0.62
N LEU A 213 -6.03 -5.64 -0.38
CA LEU A 213 -5.95 -4.19 -0.21
C LEU A 213 -6.98 -3.68 0.81
N MET A 214 -8.22 -4.19 0.74
CA MET A 214 -9.27 -3.85 1.70
C MET A 214 -8.90 -4.25 3.13
N ARG A 215 -8.31 -5.45 3.33
CA ARG A 215 -7.84 -5.89 4.65
C ARG A 215 -6.72 -5.00 5.17
N GLN A 216 -5.73 -4.67 4.35
CA GLN A 216 -4.61 -3.82 4.73
C GLN A 216 -5.08 -2.41 5.12
N THR A 217 -5.92 -1.78 4.30
CA THR A 217 -6.44 -0.43 4.59
C THR A 217 -7.35 -0.42 5.81
N THR A 218 -8.17 -1.46 6.00
CA THR A 218 -9.00 -1.62 7.19
C THR A 218 -8.13 -1.81 8.44
N ALA A 219 -7.07 -2.61 8.38
CA ALA A 219 -6.15 -2.80 9.50
C ALA A 219 -5.52 -1.46 9.94
N VAL A 220 -5.10 -0.63 8.99
CA VAL A 220 -4.59 0.72 9.29
C VAL A 220 -5.66 1.60 9.95
N LEU A 221 -6.91 1.59 9.47
CA LEU A 221 -8.00 2.38 10.04
C LEU A 221 -8.45 1.88 11.41
N MET A 222 -8.34 0.59 11.65
CA MET A 222 -8.63 -0.06 12.94
C MET A 222 -7.44 0.01 13.91
N GLU A 223 -6.37 0.71 13.53
CA GLU A 223 -5.19 0.91 14.35
C GLU A 223 -4.50 -0.41 14.78
N PHE A 224 -4.51 -1.41 13.91
CA PHE A 224 -3.77 -2.64 14.13
C PHE A 224 -2.27 -2.38 14.11
N THR A 225 -1.53 -3.21 14.85
CA THR A 225 -0.08 -3.18 14.84
C THR A 225 0.45 -3.31 13.42
N PRO A 226 1.41 -2.45 13.02
CA PRO A 226 2.02 -2.50 11.69
C PRO A 226 2.65 -3.87 11.40
N ASP A 227 2.46 -4.36 10.17
CA ASP A 227 3.10 -5.61 9.73
C ASP A 227 4.63 -5.51 9.89
N GLY A 228 5.23 -6.54 10.48
CA GLY A 228 6.67 -6.60 10.74
C GLY A 228 7.14 -5.93 12.04
N LEU A 229 6.22 -5.37 12.84
CA LEU A 229 6.52 -4.84 14.17
C LEU A 229 6.08 -5.82 15.25
N ASP A 230 7.04 -6.36 15.99
CA ASP A 230 6.81 -7.24 17.14
C ASP A 230 6.77 -6.41 18.43
N LEU A 231 5.57 -6.23 19.00
CA LEU A 231 5.38 -5.45 20.23
C LEU A 231 5.94 -6.15 21.46
N ASP A 232 5.92 -7.48 21.52
CA ASP A 232 6.48 -8.23 22.64
C ASP A 232 8.00 -8.08 22.67
N ALA A 233 8.66 -8.21 21.51
CA ALA A 233 10.08 -7.95 21.38
C ALA A 233 10.43 -6.49 21.70
N MET A 234 9.57 -5.53 21.28
CA MET A 234 9.77 -4.11 21.59
C MET A 234 9.70 -3.84 23.10
N ARG A 235 8.70 -4.40 23.77
CA ARG A 235 8.54 -4.31 25.23
C ARG A 235 9.74 -4.91 25.95
N GLU A 236 10.22 -6.09 25.53
CA GLU A 236 11.42 -6.69 26.12
C GLU A 236 12.67 -5.82 25.93
N HIS A 237 12.83 -5.17 24.77
CA HIS A 237 13.95 -4.26 24.55
C HIS A 237 13.89 -3.02 25.45
N MET A 238 12.71 -2.44 25.65
CA MET A 238 12.53 -1.32 26.57
C MET A 238 12.81 -1.72 28.02
N LEU A 239 12.41 -2.93 28.44
CA LEU A 239 12.67 -3.47 29.78
C LEU A 239 14.17 -3.71 30.04
N ARG A 240 15.02 -3.86 29.02
CA ARG A 240 16.48 -3.99 29.17
C ARG A 240 17.21 -2.67 29.41
N VAL A 241 16.51 -1.54 29.30
CA VAL A 241 17.10 -0.23 29.57
C VAL A 241 17.25 -0.05 31.07
N ASP A 242 18.48 0.22 31.54
CA ASP A 242 18.79 0.43 32.95
C ASP A 242 17.88 1.52 33.55
N GLY A 243 17.21 1.20 34.66
CA GLY A 243 16.29 2.10 35.34
C GLY A 243 14.81 1.91 34.95
N VAL A 244 14.49 1.15 33.90
CA VAL A 244 13.13 0.75 33.56
C VAL A 244 12.73 -0.43 34.44
N VAL A 245 11.57 -0.34 35.07
CA VAL A 245 11.02 -1.34 36.01
C VAL A 245 9.89 -2.12 35.35
N GLU A 246 9.02 -1.45 34.61
CA GLU A 246 7.87 -2.03 33.96
C GLU A 246 7.53 -1.23 32.69
N VAL A 247 6.94 -1.92 31.69
CA VAL A 247 6.40 -1.30 30.49
C VAL A 247 5.01 -1.88 30.25
N HIS A 248 4.02 -1.02 30.09
CA HIS A 248 2.62 -1.40 29.85
C HIS A 248 1.95 -0.40 28.89
N ASP A 249 0.74 -0.72 28.46
CA ASP A 249 -0.04 0.07 27.50
C ASP A 249 0.76 0.40 26.23
N VAL A 250 1.41 -0.63 25.68
CA VAL A 250 2.17 -0.49 24.44
C VAL A 250 1.21 -0.55 23.26
N HIS A 251 1.02 0.56 22.60
CA HIS A 251 0.20 0.65 21.40
C HIS A 251 1.06 1.07 20.21
N ALA A 252 0.86 0.39 19.08
CA ALA A 252 1.46 0.78 17.81
C ALA A 252 0.42 0.77 16.71
N SER A 253 0.44 1.78 15.88
CA SER A 253 -0.46 1.90 14.73
C SER A 253 0.21 2.63 13.57
N MET A 254 -0.44 2.58 12.40
CA MET A 254 -0.04 3.37 11.24
C MET A 254 -0.97 4.57 11.07
N VAL A 255 -0.42 5.75 10.94
CA VAL A 255 -1.20 6.95 10.56
C VAL A 255 -1.43 6.98 9.04
N ALA A 256 -0.39 6.65 8.29
CA ALA A 256 -0.36 6.54 6.82
C ALA A 256 0.84 5.67 6.42
N THR A 257 0.97 5.37 5.13
CA THR A 257 2.12 4.62 4.60
C THR A 257 3.44 5.26 5.04
N GLY A 258 4.30 4.47 5.69
CA GLY A 258 5.61 4.92 6.19
C GLY A 258 5.56 5.84 7.41
N LEU A 259 4.42 5.94 8.11
CA LEU A 259 4.32 6.71 9.35
C LEU A 259 3.76 5.84 10.49
N PRO A 260 4.55 4.90 11.03
CA PRO A 260 4.20 4.19 12.24
C PRO A 260 4.31 5.11 13.46
N VAL A 261 3.43 4.92 14.42
CA VAL A 261 3.46 5.61 15.73
C VAL A 261 3.42 4.58 16.85
N VAL A 262 4.12 4.87 17.93
CA VAL A 262 4.12 4.05 19.14
C VAL A 262 3.85 4.93 20.35
N THR A 263 3.02 4.43 21.25
CA THR A 263 2.84 5.00 22.58
C THR A 263 3.03 3.90 23.61
N ALA A 264 3.62 4.25 24.76
CA ALA A 264 3.73 3.31 25.88
C ALA A 264 3.86 4.05 27.21
N HIS A 265 3.46 3.39 28.30
CA HIS A 265 3.74 3.78 29.66
C HIS A 265 4.95 3.02 30.17
N VAL A 266 5.92 3.74 30.72
CA VAL A 266 7.19 3.22 31.17
C VAL A 266 7.43 3.59 32.62
N VAL A 267 7.30 2.61 33.50
CA VAL A 267 7.61 2.79 34.92
C VAL A 267 9.11 2.75 35.12
N VAL A 268 9.68 3.80 35.69
CA VAL A 268 11.09 3.91 36.00
C VAL A 268 11.30 4.02 37.52
N ALA A 269 12.50 3.65 37.97
CA ALA A 269 12.83 3.78 39.39
C ALA A 269 12.70 5.23 39.87
N ASP A 270 12.11 5.48 41.03
CA ASP A 270 11.83 6.81 41.60
C ASP A 270 13.10 7.68 41.74
N SER A 271 14.26 7.05 41.87
CA SER A 271 15.56 7.76 41.88
C SER A 271 15.82 8.51 40.58
N CYS A 272 15.37 7.96 39.44
CA CYS A 272 15.63 8.53 38.11
C CYS A 272 14.98 9.90 37.91
N PHE A 273 13.87 10.17 38.57
CA PHE A 273 13.25 11.51 38.57
C PHE A 273 14.01 12.50 39.45
N ARG A 274 14.71 12.02 40.49
CA ARG A 274 15.45 12.91 41.41
C ARG A 274 16.87 13.23 40.92
N ASP A 275 17.53 12.30 40.26
CA ASP A 275 18.89 12.46 39.76
C ASP A 275 18.98 12.93 38.30
N GLY A 276 17.80 13.08 37.64
CA GLY A 276 17.70 13.55 36.26
C GLY A 276 17.97 12.49 35.18
N SER A 277 18.20 11.22 35.58
CA SER A 277 18.45 10.13 34.60
C SER A 277 17.22 9.73 33.79
N ALA A 278 16.00 10.13 34.20
CA ALA A 278 14.75 9.89 33.47
C ALA A 278 14.81 10.40 32.02
N VAL A 279 15.44 11.56 31.78
CA VAL A 279 15.62 12.11 30.42
C VAL A 279 16.53 11.22 29.57
N VAL A 280 17.60 10.68 30.18
CA VAL A 280 18.54 9.77 29.48
C VAL A 280 17.86 8.45 29.16
N ILE A 281 17.03 7.92 30.05
CA ILE A 281 16.23 6.70 29.81
C ILE A 281 15.27 6.94 28.66
N LEU A 282 14.55 8.07 28.63
CA LEU A 282 13.64 8.41 27.53
C LEU A 282 14.36 8.44 26.19
N ASP A 283 15.54 9.07 26.12
CA ASP A 283 16.34 9.16 24.90
C ASP A 283 16.80 7.78 24.42
N ARG A 284 17.23 6.91 25.34
CA ARG A 284 17.61 5.52 25.04
C ARG A 284 16.44 4.71 24.49
N ILE A 285 15.26 4.82 25.12
CA ILE A 285 14.04 4.14 24.67
C ILE A 285 13.66 4.61 23.27
N ARG A 286 13.63 5.92 23.02
CA ARG A 286 13.34 6.48 21.69
C ARG A 286 14.30 5.98 20.63
N SER A 287 15.61 6.00 20.92
CA SER A 287 16.64 5.51 20.02
C SER A 287 16.49 4.01 19.75
N CYS A 288 16.17 3.21 20.77
CA CYS A 288 15.94 1.78 20.67
C CYS A 288 14.78 1.48 19.70
N VAL A 289 13.63 2.12 19.91
CA VAL A 289 12.43 1.91 19.09
C VAL A 289 12.62 2.40 17.65
N ALA A 290 13.42 3.45 17.46
CA ALA A 290 13.68 3.97 16.12
C ALA A 290 14.66 3.10 15.29
N THR A 291 15.59 2.36 15.94
CA THR A 291 16.74 1.76 15.21
C THR A 291 16.85 0.24 15.28
N HIS A 292 16.23 -0.41 16.26
CA HIS A 292 16.44 -1.85 16.49
C HIS A 292 15.38 -2.77 15.85
N PHE A 293 14.38 -2.23 15.19
CA PHE A 293 13.28 -2.99 14.58
C PHE A 293 13.28 -2.83 13.06
N GLU A 294 12.74 -3.81 12.35
CA GLU A 294 12.60 -3.75 10.88
C GLU A 294 11.72 -2.56 10.44
N VAL A 295 10.70 -2.25 11.25
CA VAL A 295 9.87 -1.05 11.09
C VAL A 295 10.42 0.03 12.01
N SER A 296 11.12 1.00 11.42
CA SER A 296 11.62 2.18 12.16
C SER A 296 10.46 3.02 12.64
N VAL A 297 10.36 3.27 13.97
CA VAL A 297 9.32 4.12 14.56
C VAL A 297 9.95 5.41 15.03
N GLU A 298 9.99 6.40 14.15
CA GLU A 298 10.54 7.73 14.48
C GLU A 298 9.57 8.56 15.33
N HIS A 299 8.26 8.32 15.22
CA HIS A 299 7.25 9.05 15.97
C HIS A 299 6.74 8.22 17.14
N SER A 300 7.34 8.44 18.31
CA SER A 300 6.99 7.74 19.55
C SER A 300 6.70 8.71 20.70
N THR A 301 5.78 8.31 21.56
CA THR A 301 5.42 9.04 22.79
C THR A 301 5.49 8.08 23.97
N PHE A 302 6.32 8.40 24.96
CA PHE A 302 6.47 7.60 26.17
C PHE A 302 6.11 8.44 27.39
N GLN A 303 5.18 7.92 28.19
CA GLN A 303 4.86 8.47 29.51
C GLN A 303 5.76 7.78 30.53
N LEU A 304 6.69 8.53 31.12
CA LEU A 304 7.49 8.01 32.21
C LEU A 304 6.75 8.15 33.54
N GLU A 305 6.71 7.08 34.32
CA GLU A 305 5.92 6.98 35.54
C GLU A 305 6.77 6.49 36.71
N THR A 306 6.37 6.89 37.94
CA THR A 306 6.80 6.23 39.18
C THR A 306 5.99 4.95 39.40
N ALA A 307 6.48 4.03 40.22
CA ALA A 307 5.76 2.82 40.57
C ALA A 307 4.41 3.12 41.27
N GLU A 308 4.33 4.24 42.00
CA GLU A 308 3.07 4.69 42.64
C GLU A 308 2.06 5.13 41.57
N LEU A 309 2.46 5.93 40.61
CA LEU A 309 1.57 6.43 39.55
C LEU A 309 1.09 5.30 38.62
N GLY A 310 1.99 4.43 38.17
CA GLY A 310 1.62 3.28 37.37
C GLY A 310 0.71 2.29 38.06
N GLY A 311 0.80 2.17 39.42
CA GLY A 311 -0.09 1.36 40.21
C GLY A 311 -1.51 1.92 40.40
N GLN A 312 -1.77 3.19 40.08
CA GLN A 312 -3.08 3.84 40.19
C GLN A 312 -4.00 3.62 39.00
N GLU A 313 -3.45 3.13 37.88
CA GLU A 313 -4.26 2.84 36.68
C GLU A 313 -5.18 1.64 36.91
N PRO A 314 -6.49 1.77 36.57
CA PRO A 314 -7.43 0.67 36.72
C PRO A 314 -6.98 -0.53 35.84
N GLN A 315 -6.94 -1.72 36.42
CA GLN A 315 -6.58 -2.95 35.68
C GLN A 315 -7.45 -3.21 34.44
N SER A 316 -8.66 -2.67 34.38
CA SER A 316 -9.59 -2.79 33.24
C SER A 316 -9.19 -1.97 32.02
N VAL A 317 -8.25 -1.04 32.15
CA VAL A 317 -7.77 -0.14 31.09
C VAL A 317 -6.32 -0.49 30.70
N ARG A 318 -5.63 -1.25 31.55
CA ARG A 318 -4.23 -1.63 31.39
C ARG A 318 -4.09 -2.78 30.39
N HIS A 319 -3.43 -2.54 29.30
CA HIS A 319 -3.11 -3.56 28.31
C HIS A 319 -1.69 -4.11 28.57
N PRO A 320 -1.46 -5.42 28.30
CA PRO A 320 -0.16 -6.04 28.49
C PRO A 320 0.94 -5.43 27.65
#